data_439bc7171f17ea073d2447779dac4b5b
#
_entry.id   439bc7171f17ea073d2447779dac4b5b
#
_cell.length_a   1.000
_cell.length_b   1.000
_cell.length_c   1.000
_cell.angle_alpha   90.00
_cell.angle_beta   90.00
_cell.angle_gamma   90.00
#
_symmetry.space_group_name_H-M   'P 1'
#
loop_
_entity.id
_entity.type
_entity.pdbx_description
1 polymer ?
#
loop_
_entity_poly.entity_id
_entity_poly.type
_entity_poly.pdbx_seq_one_letter_code
_entity_poly.pdbx_strand_id
1 'polypeptide(L)'
;MARRSADPGSNGRTTLTRRSDRFLAGLANATLVSFVSHVHPDPDSLGSMMGLAHLVETVLDKPTRLIRDGLISRAENRAMVELLDIELVSLEDVVWRKRDALVMVDSQPNTGRHSLNPRLPLYAVIDHHDTPGEVEDVPFVDVRHGLGATCSLVTSYLMEQEVALPERIATGLLYGIETELSGYPREASTLDDSALHYLYPLADKDLLARIRNARLPQSYFECMVQALQNSFIYDRLIVSWVNELPQPELAAEVVDFLIRFNEVDWAVCAGVFEDKLVLSVRASEPDAQAGEMLQRVVGKLGRAGGHDRRAGGTILLPSTTATAVEAMQGELRRRLLKVLHIDECRGHRLVPRRELLHNLQA
;
A
#
# COMPACT_ATOMS: atom_id res chain seq x y z
N MET A 1 -65.28 35.06 -22.42
CA MET A 1 -64.05 35.70 -21.93
C MET A 1 -63.71 35.09 -20.59
N ALA A 2 -62.77 34.15 -20.54
CA ALA A 2 -62.22 33.65 -19.30
C ALA A 2 -60.70 33.42 -19.54
N ARG A 3 -59.90 34.25 -18.91
CA ARG A 3 -58.43 34.12 -18.91
C ARG A 3 -58.04 32.96 -18.05
N ARG A 4 -57.36 31.97 -18.64
CA ARG A 4 -56.60 30.95 -17.90
C ARG A 4 -55.25 31.54 -17.51
N SER A 5 -55.00 31.64 -16.20
CA SER A 5 -53.71 31.89 -15.60
C SER A 5 -52.83 30.67 -15.80
N ALA A 6 -51.68 30.85 -16.41
CA ALA A 6 -50.63 29.87 -16.51
C ALA A 6 -49.87 29.81 -15.17
N ASP A 7 -49.81 28.64 -14.58
CA ASP A 7 -48.98 28.31 -13.42
C ASP A 7 -47.57 28.03 -13.89
N PRO A 8 -46.53 28.70 -13.39
CA PRO A 8 -45.15 28.36 -13.73
C PRO A 8 -44.72 27.19 -12.86
N GLY A 9 -44.79 25.98 -13.42
CA GLY A 9 -44.29 24.77 -12.81
C GLY A 9 -42.83 24.91 -12.44
N SER A 10 -42.55 24.89 -11.16
CA SER A 10 -41.23 24.78 -10.57
C SER A 10 -40.63 23.43 -10.95
N ASN A 11 -39.77 23.42 -11.95
CA ASN A 11 -38.85 22.31 -12.21
C ASN A 11 -37.86 22.21 -11.04
N GLY A 12 -38.26 21.57 -9.97
CA GLY A 12 -37.35 21.10 -8.94
C GLY A 12 -36.48 19.97 -9.49
N ARG A 13 -35.44 20.32 -10.23
CA ARG A 13 -34.29 19.41 -10.40
C ARG A 13 -33.70 19.21 -9.04
N THR A 14 -33.97 18.05 -8.43
CA THR A 14 -33.18 17.52 -7.33
C THR A 14 -31.79 17.31 -7.89
N THR A 15 -30.91 18.29 -7.72
CA THR A 15 -29.48 18.13 -7.97
C THR A 15 -29.00 17.08 -6.98
N LEU A 16 -28.74 15.88 -7.48
CA LEU A 16 -28.00 14.85 -6.71
C LEU A 16 -26.69 15.52 -6.31
N THR A 17 -26.52 15.81 -5.03
CA THR A 17 -25.31 16.41 -4.48
C THR A 17 -24.18 15.43 -4.73
N ARG A 18 -23.15 15.84 -5.46
CA ARG A 18 -21.95 15.03 -5.77
C ARG A 18 -21.27 14.61 -4.47
N ARG A 19 -20.55 13.50 -4.49
CA ARG A 19 -19.81 13.02 -3.32
C ARG A 19 -18.75 14.04 -2.89
N SER A 20 -18.03 14.58 -3.86
CA SER A 20 -17.04 15.64 -3.65
C SER A 20 -17.61 16.93 -3.06
N ASP A 21 -18.85 17.33 -3.41
CA ASP A 21 -19.52 18.48 -2.79
C ASP A 21 -19.70 18.30 -1.28
N ARG A 22 -20.11 17.10 -0.87
CA ARG A 22 -20.30 16.77 0.56
C ARG A 22 -18.96 16.75 1.31
N PHE A 23 -17.93 16.18 0.71
CA PHE A 23 -16.57 16.19 1.25
C PHE A 23 -16.08 17.61 1.49
N LEU A 24 -16.14 18.46 0.47
CA LEU A 24 -15.68 19.85 0.53
C LEU A 24 -16.50 20.72 1.50
N ALA A 25 -17.83 20.53 1.52
CA ALA A 25 -18.71 21.32 2.40
C ALA A 25 -18.34 21.19 3.89
N GLY A 26 -17.97 20.01 4.35
CA GLY A 26 -17.58 19.79 5.73
C GLY A 26 -16.21 20.37 6.09
N LEU A 27 -15.35 20.63 5.10
CA LEU A 27 -14.04 21.24 5.28
C LEU A 27 -14.10 22.79 5.28
N ALA A 28 -15.25 23.38 4.96
CA ALA A 28 -15.41 24.83 4.81
C ALA A 28 -14.91 25.66 6.00
N ASN A 29 -15.05 25.14 7.23
CA ASN A 29 -14.63 25.83 8.45
C ASN A 29 -13.24 25.42 8.98
N ALA A 30 -12.54 24.50 8.31
CA ALA A 30 -11.19 24.10 8.69
C ALA A 30 -10.18 25.20 8.42
N THR A 31 -9.17 25.34 9.28
CA THR A 31 -8.05 26.27 9.09
C THR A 31 -6.90 25.64 8.32
N LEU A 32 -6.76 24.33 8.41
CA LEU A 32 -5.79 23.48 7.73
C LEU A 32 -6.43 22.11 7.51
N VAL A 33 -6.18 21.48 6.37
CA VAL A 33 -6.61 20.12 6.11
C VAL A 33 -5.38 19.21 6.06
N SER A 34 -5.35 18.22 6.93
CA SER A 34 -4.26 17.24 7.02
C SER A 34 -4.71 15.91 6.46
N PHE A 35 -3.89 15.34 5.59
CA PHE A 35 -4.11 14.02 5.01
C PHE A 35 -3.10 13.04 5.59
N VAL A 36 -3.56 11.86 6.02
CA VAL A 36 -2.74 10.77 6.56
C VAL A 36 -3.21 9.45 5.97
N SER A 37 -2.28 8.52 5.76
CA SER A 37 -2.58 7.17 5.28
C SER A 37 -2.10 6.11 6.27
N HIS A 38 -1.97 4.87 5.80
CA HIS A 38 -1.37 3.79 6.57
C HIS A 38 0.14 3.98 6.81
N VAL A 39 0.71 3.18 7.72
CA VAL A 39 2.16 3.11 7.96
C VAL A 39 2.89 2.71 6.68
N HIS A 40 3.98 3.40 6.37
CA HIS A 40 4.75 3.21 5.14
C HIS A 40 3.92 3.48 3.86
N PRO A 41 3.54 4.75 3.61
CA PRO A 41 2.72 5.11 2.48
C PRO A 41 3.26 4.59 1.15
N ASP A 42 2.41 3.97 0.37
CA ASP A 42 2.68 3.47 -0.96
C ASP A 42 2.22 4.47 -2.05
N PRO A 43 2.38 4.17 -3.34
CA PRO A 43 2.00 5.10 -4.39
C PRO A 43 0.52 5.45 -4.44
N ASP A 44 -0.39 4.54 -4.05
CA ASP A 44 -1.82 4.83 -3.99
C ASP A 44 -2.14 5.81 -2.87
N SER A 45 -1.57 5.59 -1.68
CA SER A 45 -1.64 6.52 -0.56
C SER A 45 -1.10 7.90 -0.91
N LEU A 46 0.12 7.96 -1.49
CA LEU A 46 0.79 9.21 -1.84
C LEU A 46 0.03 9.99 -2.93
N GLY A 47 -0.37 9.30 -4.00
CA GLY A 47 -1.13 9.90 -5.09
C GLY A 47 -2.49 10.41 -4.64
N SER A 48 -3.18 9.65 -3.81
CA SER A 48 -4.47 10.02 -3.23
C SER A 48 -4.38 11.24 -2.33
N MET A 49 -3.38 11.31 -1.45
CA MET A 49 -3.15 12.49 -0.60
C MET A 49 -2.82 13.73 -1.44
N MET A 50 -1.96 13.62 -2.48
CA MET A 50 -1.67 14.72 -3.41
C MET A 50 -2.92 15.22 -4.14
N GLY A 51 -3.71 14.30 -4.67
CA GLY A 51 -4.92 14.64 -5.42
C GLY A 51 -5.96 15.36 -4.56
N LEU A 52 -6.19 14.87 -3.33
CA LEU A 52 -7.12 15.51 -2.37
C LEU A 52 -6.60 16.86 -1.88
N ALA A 53 -5.30 17.00 -1.64
CA ALA A 53 -4.68 18.27 -1.29
C ALA A 53 -4.91 19.31 -2.41
N HIS A 54 -4.61 18.94 -3.65
CA HIS A 54 -4.85 19.79 -4.82
C HIS A 54 -6.34 20.19 -4.97
N LEU A 55 -7.26 19.25 -4.73
CA LEU A 55 -8.69 19.51 -4.74
C LEU A 55 -9.07 20.57 -3.69
N VAL A 56 -8.63 20.39 -2.45
CA VAL A 56 -8.95 21.29 -1.33
C VAL A 56 -8.33 22.68 -1.53
N GLU A 57 -7.09 22.75 -1.96
CA GLU A 57 -6.39 24.02 -2.24
C GLU A 57 -7.06 24.78 -3.36
N THR A 58 -7.43 24.09 -4.46
CA THR A 58 -8.03 24.72 -5.63
C THR A 58 -9.45 25.20 -5.39
N VAL A 59 -10.29 24.39 -4.71
CA VAL A 59 -11.73 24.69 -4.57
C VAL A 59 -12.03 25.54 -3.34
N LEU A 60 -11.30 25.31 -2.23
CA LEU A 60 -11.59 25.97 -0.95
C LEU A 60 -10.56 27.05 -0.58
N ASP A 61 -9.46 27.19 -1.34
CA ASP A 61 -8.34 28.10 -1.03
C ASP A 61 -7.83 27.89 0.41
N LYS A 62 -7.66 26.61 0.82
CA LYS A 62 -7.21 26.24 2.15
C LYS A 62 -5.86 25.56 2.13
N PRO A 63 -4.97 25.89 3.09
CA PRO A 63 -3.70 25.17 3.21
C PRO A 63 -3.93 23.71 3.54
N THR A 64 -3.06 22.87 3.00
CA THR A 64 -3.05 21.43 3.25
C THR A 64 -1.72 20.96 3.86
N ARG A 65 -1.72 19.74 4.38
CA ARG A 65 -0.54 19.07 4.91
C ARG A 65 -0.65 17.59 4.65
N LEU A 66 0.37 17.03 4.01
CA LEU A 66 0.49 15.58 3.81
C LEU A 66 1.35 14.99 4.92
N ILE A 67 0.85 13.95 5.57
CA ILE A 67 1.50 13.35 6.74
C ILE A 67 1.92 11.93 6.39
N ARG A 68 3.21 11.63 6.57
CA ARG A 68 3.71 10.25 6.51
C ARG A 68 3.72 9.62 7.90
N ASP A 69 3.25 8.40 7.98
CA ASP A 69 3.42 7.52 9.13
C ASP A 69 4.47 6.45 8.75
N GLY A 70 5.57 6.38 9.52
CA GLY A 70 6.69 5.51 9.20
C GLY A 70 7.60 6.01 8.07
N LEU A 71 8.25 5.10 7.35
CA LEU A 71 9.27 5.38 6.35
C LEU A 71 8.76 5.21 4.92
N ILE A 72 9.31 5.98 4.00
CA ILE A 72 9.17 5.74 2.56
C ILE A 72 10.42 4.96 2.12
N SER A 73 10.28 3.67 1.96
CA SER A 73 11.43 2.78 1.88
C SER A 73 11.69 2.19 0.49
N ARG A 74 10.67 1.89 -0.30
CA ARG A 74 10.86 1.42 -1.67
C ARG A 74 11.48 2.51 -2.54
N ALA A 75 12.39 2.11 -3.43
CA ALA A 75 13.09 3.04 -4.31
C ALA A 75 12.13 3.85 -5.18
N GLU A 76 11.10 3.20 -5.71
CA GLU A 76 10.08 3.81 -6.55
C GLU A 76 9.23 4.82 -5.75
N ASN A 77 8.90 4.50 -4.48
CA ASN A 77 8.12 5.40 -3.63
C ASN A 77 8.95 6.64 -3.27
N ARG A 78 10.26 6.48 -2.97
CA ARG A 78 11.18 7.61 -2.77
C ARG A 78 11.32 8.46 -4.02
N ALA A 79 11.48 7.82 -5.19
CA ALA A 79 11.54 8.52 -6.45
C ALA A 79 10.25 9.28 -6.76
N MET A 80 9.09 8.71 -6.44
CA MET A 80 7.80 9.41 -6.55
C MET A 80 7.78 10.65 -5.68
N VAL A 81 8.16 10.55 -4.41
CA VAL A 81 8.21 11.69 -3.48
C VAL A 81 9.16 12.78 -3.99
N GLU A 82 10.38 12.40 -4.42
CA GLU A 82 11.38 13.35 -4.90
C GLU A 82 10.98 14.00 -6.25
N LEU A 83 10.59 13.18 -7.24
CA LEU A 83 10.34 13.66 -8.61
C LEU A 83 9.02 14.42 -8.74
N LEU A 84 8.04 14.12 -7.91
CA LEU A 84 6.76 14.83 -7.88
C LEU A 84 6.73 15.93 -6.82
N ASP A 85 7.85 16.19 -6.13
CA ASP A 85 7.98 17.25 -5.14
C ASP A 85 6.89 17.16 -4.06
N ILE A 86 6.77 15.97 -3.43
CA ILE A 86 5.77 15.71 -2.40
C ILE A 86 6.34 16.10 -1.04
N GLU A 87 5.84 17.20 -0.48
CA GLU A 87 6.22 17.63 0.86
C GLU A 87 5.48 16.81 1.93
N LEU A 88 6.21 15.98 2.67
CA LEU A 88 5.67 15.12 3.72
C LEU A 88 6.17 15.55 5.10
N VAL A 89 5.24 15.73 6.02
CA VAL A 89 5.54 15.97 7.45
C VAL A 89 5.48 14.64 8.19
N SER A 90 6.46 14.34 9.04
CA SER A 90 6.40 13.14 9.89
C SER A 90 5.25 13.25 10.88
N LEU A 91 4.50 12.17 11.12
CA LEU A 91 3.40 12.15 12.08
C LEU A 91 3.86 12.60 13.49
N GLU A 92 5.11 12.28 13.86
CA GLU A 92 5.71 12.65 15.16
C GLU A 92 5.91 14.16 15.32
N ASP A 93 6.10 14.90 14.20
CA ASP A 93 6.35 16.33 14.19
C ASP A 93 5.05 17.16 14.08
N VAL A 94 3.89 16.48 13.97
CA VAL A 94 2.61 17.17 13.75
C VAL A 94 2.08 17.80 15.03
N VAL A 95 1.90 19.12 15.00
CA VAL A 95 1.17 19.86 16.03
C VAL A 95 -0.29 20.03 15.60
N TRP A 96 -1.20 19.39 16.33
CA TRP A 96 -2.63 19.44 16.07
C TRP A 96 -3.28 20.67 16.67
N ARG A 97 -4.13 21.35 15.91
CA ARG A 97 -4.90 22.52 16.36
C ARG A 97 -6.40 22.24 16.31
N LYS A 98 -7.17 22.87 17.17
CA LYS A 98 -8.61 22.61 17.35
C LYS A 98 -9.46 22.72 16.07
N ARG A 99 -9.03 23.54 15.09
CA ARG A 99 -9.76 23.78 13.83
C ARG A 99 -9.11 23.09 12.63
N ASP A 100 -8.11 22.26 12.85
CA ASP A 100 -7.55 21.44 11.79
C ASP A 100 -8.52 20.29 11.50
N ALA A 101 -8.75 20.00 10.22
CA ALA A 101 -9.44 18.81 9.79
C ALA A 101 -8.43 17.70 9.48
N LEU A 102 -8.76 16.48 9.86
CA LEU A 102 -7.95 15.29 9.60
C LEU A 102 -8.73 14.34 8.68
N VAL A 103 -8.12 13.99 7.57
CA VAL A 103 -8.64 13.06 6.57
C VAL A 103 -7.73 11.83 6.49
N MET A 104 -8.28 10.66 6.72
CA MET A 104 -7.59 9.39 6.52
C MET A 104 -7.84 8.90 5.10
N VAL A 105 -6.78 8.52 4.42
CA VAL A 105 -6.78 8.16 3.01
C VAL A 105 -6.13 6.79 2.84
N ASP A 106 -6.72 5.94 2.03
CA ASP A 106 -6.19 4.61 1.71
C ASP A 106 -5.95 3.74 2.95
N SER A 107 -6.73 3.98 3.96
CA SER A 107 -6.73 3.29 5.24
C SER A 107 -8.00 3.59 6.01
N GLN A 108 -8.31 2.73 6.99
CA GLN A 108 -9.43 2.93 7.93
C GLN A 108 -8.92 2.94 9.38
N PRO A 109 -9.61 3.64 10.30
CA PRO A 109 -9.21 3.71 11.70
C PRO A 109 -9.27 2.33 12.38
N ASN A 110 -8.39 2.12 13.36
CA ASN A 110 -8.33 0.91 14.19
C ASN A 110 -8.06 -0.42 13.46
N THR A 111 -7.58 -0.37 12.22
CA THR A 111 -7.15 -1.57 11.48
C THR A 111 -5.76 -2.08 11.88
N GLY A 112 -5.03 -1.35 12.72
CA GLY A 112 -3.65 -1.65 13.09
C GLY A 112 -2.62 -1.29 12.01
N ARG A 113 -3.05 -0.60 10.95
CA ARG A 113 -2.20 -0.17 9.82
C ARG A 113 -1.71 1.27 9.92
N HIS A 114 -1.94 1.96 11.04
CA HIS A 114 -1.49 3.34 11.30
C HIS A 114 -1.13 3.52 12.78
N SER A 115 -0.27 4.52 13.08
CA SER A 115 0.15 4.89 14.43
C SER A 115 -0.61 6.10 14.98
N LEU A 116 -1.66 6.54 14.28
CA LEU A 116 -2.45 7.71 14.66
C LEU A 116 -3.12 7.49 16.03
N ASN A 117 -3.08 8.54 16.87
CA ASN A 117 -3.78 8.50 18.15
C ASN A 117 -5.31 8.38 17.92
N PRO A 118 -5.99 7.33 18.41
CA PRO A 118 -7.40 7.10 18.18
C PRO A 118 -8.34 8.18 18.76
N ARG A 119 -7.81 9.09 19.59
CA ARG A 119 -8.56 10.23 20.13
C ARG A 119 -8.61 11.44 19.20
N LEU A 120 -7.82 11.45 18.13
CA LEU A 120 -7.86 12.53 17.15
C LEU A 120 -9.15 12.43 16.34
N PRO A 121 -9.96 13.49 16.28
CA PRO A 121 -11.22 13.46 15.54
C PRO A 121 -10.94 13.43 14.04
N LEU A 122 -11.26 12.32 13.40
CA LEU A 122 -11.28 12.22 11.95
C LEU A 122 -12.50 12.96 11.40
N TYR A 123 -12.27 13.77 10.38
CA TYR A 123 -13.33 14.35 9.59
C TYR A 123 -13.80 13.39 8.49
N ALA A 124 -12.87 12.73 7.81
CA ALA A 124 -13.20 11.86 6.68
C ALA A 124 -12.32 10.61 6.63
N VAL A 125 -12.88 9.56 6.04
CA VAL A 125 -12.20 8.35 5.59
C VAL A 125 -12.53 8.13 4.11
N ILE A 126 -11.50 7.99 3.28
CA ILE A 126 -11.59 7.73 1.84
C ILE A 126 -10.68 6.53 1.54
N ASP A 127 -11.27 5.38 1.19
CA ASP A 127 -10.55 4.12 1.11
C ASP A 127 -11.21 3.12 0.15
N HIS A 128 -10.47 2.09 -0.25
CA HIS A 128 -10.96 1.01 -1.09
C HIS A 128 -10.79 -0.40 -0.47
N HIS A 129 -10.14 -0.49 0.70
CA HIS A 129 -9.84 -1.77 1.33
C HIS A 129 -11.07 -2.44 1.94
N ASP A 130 -11.08 -3.80 1.87
CA ASP A 130 -12.16 -4.62 2.43
C ASP A 130 -12.08 -4.79 3.95
N THR A 131 -10.92 -4.49 4.56
CA THR A 131 -10.75 -4.61 6.01
C THR A 131 -11.58 -3.55 6.72
N PRO A 132 -12.63 -3.91 7.47
CA PRO A 132 -13.48 -2.94 8.12
C PRO A 132 -12.73 -2.22 9.24
N GLY A 133 -12.80 -0.89 9.24
CA GLY A 133 -12.37 -0.04 10.35
C GLY A 133 -13.56 0.50 11.14
N GLU A 134 -13.30 1.15 12.26
CA GLU A 134 -14.31 1.81 13.08
C GLU A 134 -14.63 3.21 12.51
N VAL A 135 -15.63 3.32 11.65
CA VAL A 135 -15.97 4.54 10.91
C VAL A 135 -17.30 5.17 11.32
N GLU A 136 -18.00 4.61 12.30
CA GLU A 136 -19.37 5.01 12.69
C GLU A 136 -19.47 6.47 13.12
N ASP A 137 -18.46 7.00 13.78
CA ASP A 137 -18.40 8.39 14.27
C ASP A 137 -17.73 9.35 13.29
N VAL A 138 -17.32 8.89 12.10
CA VAL A 138 -16.63 9.74 11.10
C VAL A 138 -17.67 10.50 10.27
N PRO A 139 -17.63 11.85 10.23
CA PRO A 139 -18.64 12.66 9.54
C PRO A 139 -18.77 12.39 8.04
N PHE A 140 -17.67 12.05 7.38
CA PHE A 140 -17.67 11.71 5.96
C PHE A 140 -16.93 10.38 5.72
N VAL A 141 -17.62 9.41 5.14
CA VAL A 141 -17.07 8.10 4.81
C VAL A 141 -17.36 7.79 3.35
N ASP A 142 -16.30 7.52 2.58
CA ASP A 142 -16.39 6.96 1.23
C ASP A 142 -15.42 5.79 1.10
N VAL A 143 -15.86 4.62 1.53
CA VAL A 143 -15.16 3.35 1.40
C VAL A 143 -15.84 2.53 0.32
N ARG A 144 -15.10 2.16 -0.73
CA ARG A 144 -15.66 1.45 -1.90
C ARG A 144 -14.95 0.12 -2.11
N HIS A 145 -15.53 -0.92 -1.56
CA HIS A 145 -15.09 -2.29 -1.81
C HIS A 145 -15.22 -2.65 -3.30
N GLY A 146 -14.25 -3.39 -3.82
CA GLY A 146 -14.20 -3.77 -5.23
C GLY A 146 -13.66 -2.69 -6.18
N LEU A 147 -13.21 -1.55 -5.66
CA LEU A 147 -12.41 -0.58 -6.39
C LEU A 147 -10.93 -0.99 -6.34
N GLY A 148 -10.21 -0.81 -7.44
CA GLY A 148 -8.81 -1.22 -7.53
C GLY A 148 -7.85 -0.32 -6.75
N ALA A 149 -8.13 1.01 -6.69
CA ALA A 149 -7.26 1.99 -6.05
C ALA A 149 -8.04 3.17 -5.47
N THR A 150 -7.57 3.72 -4.35
CA THR A 150 -8.07 4.97 -3.77
C THR A 150 -7.83 6.16 -4.70
N CYS A 151 -6.72 6.16 -5.45
CA CYS A 151 -6.44 7.16 -6.49
C CYS A 151 -7.55 7.26 -7.53
N SER A 152 -8.22 6.16 -7.89
CA SER A 152 -9.37 6.18 -8.81
C SER A 152 -10.56 6.94 -8.22
N LEU A 153 -10.80 6.75 -6.93
CA LEU A 153 -11.86 7.45 -6.19
C LEU A 153 -11.56 8.96 -6.13
N VAL A 154 -10.32 9.33 -5.78
CA VAL A 154 -9.87 10.72 -5.74
C VAL A 154 -9.95 11.37 -7.12
N THR A 155 -9.54 10.65 -8.17
CA THR A 155 -9.68 11.13 -9.56
C THR A 155 -11.14 11.45 -9.89
N SER A 156 -12.08 10.62 -9.44
CA SER A 156 -13.51 10.90 -9.65
C SER A 156 -13.96 12.21 -9.00
N TYR A 157 -13.44 12.55 -7.81
CA TYR A 157 -13.73 13.82 -7.15
C TYR A 157 -13.20 15.03 -7.92
N LEU A 158 -11.97 14.91 -8.44
CA LEU A 158 -11.34 15.96 -9.26
C LEU A 158 -12.14 16.19 -10.55
N MET A 159 -12.61 15.12 -11.19
CA MET A 159 -13.49 15.19 -12.37
C MET A 159 -14.86 15.80 -12.04
N GLU A 160 -15.47 15.39 -10.91
CA GLU A 160 -16.75 15.94 -10.45
C GLU A 160 -16.69 17.46 -10.23
N GLN A 161 -15.56 17.97 -9.73
CA GLN A 161 -15.33 19.39 -9.47
C GLN A 161 -14.71 20.14 -10.64
N GLU A 162 -14.46 19.47 -11.76
CA GLU A 162 -13.86 20.05 -12.98
C GLU A 162 -12.51 20.75 -12.69
N VAL A 163 -11.73 20.21 -11.73
CA VAL A 163 -10.45 20.76 -11.32
C VAL A 163 -9.38 20.42 -12.37
N ALA A 164 -8.69 21.45 -12.87
CA ALA A 164 -7.56 21.26 -13.78
C ALA A 164 -6.40 20.56 -13.06
N LEU A 165 -5.83 19.53 -13.68
CA LEU A 165 -4.75 18.74 -13.09
C LEU A 165 -3.39 19.16 -13.66
N PRO A 166 -2.45 19.61 -12.81
CA PRO A 166 -1.04 19.71 -13.18
C PRO A 166 -0.48 18.31 -13.53
N GLU A 167 0.46 18.25 -14.48
CA GLU A 167 1.08 17.01 -14.93
C GLU A 167 1.59 16.14 -13.79
N ARG A 168 2.23 16.75 -12.76
CA ARG A 168 2.75 16.03 -11.60
C ARG A 168 1.65 15.35 -10.76
N ILE A 169 0.49 16.00 -10.60
CA ILE A 169 -0.65 15.42 -9.86
C ILE A 169 -1.25 14.27 -10.66
N ALA A 170 -1.46 14.48 -11.96
CA ALA A 170 -1.95 13.44 -12.86
C ALA A 170 -0.99 12.22 -12.89
N THR A 171 0.33 12.46 -12.89
CA THR A 171 1.35 11.40 -12.86
C THR A 171 1.30 10.61 -11.55
N GLY A 172 1.16 11.30 -10.41
CA GLY A 172 1.06 10.66 -9.09
C GLY A 172 -0.17 9.78 -8.96
N LEU A 173 -1.34 10.29 -9.35
CA LEU A 173 -2.59 9.53 -9.35
C LEU A 173 -2.54 8.35 -10.31
N LEU A 174 -2.02 8.55 -11.54
CA LEU A 174 -1.87 7.47 -12.52
C LEU A 174 -0.97 6.36 -11.98
N TYR A 175 0.19 6.72 -11.41
CA TYR A 175 1.12 5.74 -10.87
C TYR A 175 0.53 4.97 -9.69
N GLY A 176 -0.22 5.63 -8.81
CA GLY A 176 -0.94 4.98 -7.71
C GLY A 176 -1.90 3.91 -8.22
N ILE A 177 -2.74 4.23 -9.22
CA ILE A 177 -3.67 3.25 -9.82
C ILE A 177 -2.90 2.10 -10.46
N GLU A 178 -1.87 2.37 -11.25
CA GLU A 178 -1.10 1.34 -11.92
C GLU A 178 -0.42 0.36 -10.97
N THR A 179 0.13 0.83 -9.84
CA THR A 179 0.78 -0.05 -8.86
C THR A 179 -0.19 -1.01 -8.19
N GLU A 180 -1.43 -0.57 -7.92
CA GLU A 180 -2.47 -1.43 -7.37
C GLU A 180 -3.01 -2.45 -8.38
N LEU A 181 -3.14 -2.06 -9.64
CA LEU A 181 -3.69 -2.92 -10.68
C LEU A 181 -2.65 -3.85 -11.35
N SER A 182 -1.34 -3.59 -11.20
CA SER A 182 -0.29 -4.24 -11.99
C SER A 182 0.31 -5.51 -11.37
N GLY A 183 -0.06 -5.91 -10.20
CA GLY A 183 0.57 -7.07 -9.56
C GLY A 183 -0.14 -8.39 -9.82
N TYR A 184 -1.07 -8.71 -8.96
CA TYR A 184 -2.10 -9.72 -9.17
C TYR A 184 -3.40 -8.94 -9.26
N PRO A 185 -4.03 -8.87 -10.43
CA PRO A 185 -5.11 -7.96 -10.65
C PRO A 185 -6.25 -8.23 -9.67
N ARG A 186 -6.57 -7.25 -8.85
CA ARG A 186 -7.96 -7.01 -8.59
C ARG A 186 -8.57 -6.72 -9.95
N GLU A 187 -9.72 -7.26 -10.24
CA GLU A 187 -10.42 -6.87 -11.46
C GLU A 187 -10.60 -5.35 -11.41
N ALA A 188 -10.06 -4.64 -12.41
CA ALA A 188 -10.23 -3.21 -12.48
C ALA A 188 -11.74 -2.90 -12.56
N SER A 189 -12.22 -2.01 -11.73
CA SER A 189 -13.58 -1.53 -11.82
C SER A 189 -13.73 -0.54 -13.00
N THR A 190 -14.96 -0.30 -13.43
CA THR A 190 -15.22 0.72 -14.45
C THR A 190 -14.77 2.12 -14.04
N LEU A 191 -14.66 2.38 -12.74
CA LEU A 191 -14.12 3.65 -12.22
C LEU A 191 -12.61 3.72 -12.39
N ASP A 192 -11.90 2.61 -12.14
CA ASP A 192 -10.44 2.53 -12.36
C ASP A 192 -10.11 2.74 -13.84
N ASP A 193 -10.83 2.07 -14.74
CA ASP A 193 -10.67 2.26 -16.18
C ASP A 193 -10.93 3.72 -16.61
N SER A 194 -11.97 4.34 -16.07
CA SER A 194 -12.31 5.74 -16.36
C SER A 194 -11.23 6.69 -15.85
N ALA A 195 -10.69 6.45 -14.65
CA ALA A 195 -9.63 7.24 -14.06
C ALA A 195 -8.33 7.11 -14.86
N LEU A 196 -7.93 5.89 -15.23
CA LEU A 196 -6.76 5.64 -16.08
C LEU A 196 -6.88 6.36 -17.42
N HIS A 197 -8.04 6.24 -18.08
CA HIS A 197 -8.28 6.91 -19.37
C HIS A 197 -8.21 8.43 -19.27
N TYR A 198 -8.71 9.00 -18.18
CA TYR A 198 -8.67 10.44 -17.93
C TYR A 198 -7.25 10.92 -17.61
N LEU A 199 -6.53 10.22 -16.74
CA LEU A 199 -5.21 10.65 -16.26
C LEU A 199 -4.10 10.44 -17.29
N TYR A 200 -4.17 9.36 -18.09
CA TYR A 200 -3.08 9.00 -19.00
C TYR A 200 -2.64 10.10 -19.95
N PRO A 201 -3.53 10.86 -20.65
CA PRO A 201 -3.11 11.95 -21.51
C PRO A 201 -2.54 13.16 -20.74
N LEU A 202 -2.89 13.33 -19.46
CA LEU A 202 -2.48 14.46 -18.63
C LEU A 202 -1.15 14.23 -17.91
N ALA A 203 -0.77 12.97 -17.66
CA ALA A 203 0.42 12.63 -16.92
C ALA A 203 1.71 12.83 -17.73
N ASP A 204 2.80 13.23 -17.05
CA ASP A 204 4.16 13.27 -17.61
C ASP A 204 4.73 11.84 -17.70
N LYS A 205 4.96 11.38 -18.95
CA LYS A 205 5.43 10.02 -19.24
C LYS A 205 6.91 9.84 -18.88
N ASP A 206 7.71 10.91 -18.92
CA ASP A 206 9.13 10.83 -18.55
C ASP A 206 9.28 10.73 -17.03
N LEU A 207 8.51 11.51 -16.26
CA LEU A 207 8.45 11.37 -14.80
C LEU A 207 7.96 9.96 -14.40
N LEU A 208 6.90 9.48 -15.03
CA LEU A 208 6.37 8.14 -14.78
C LEU A 208 7.40 7.05 -15.04
N ALA A 209 8.12 7.14 -16.17
CA ALA A 209 9.21 6.20 -16.49
C ALA A 209 10.36 6.27 -15.49
N ARG A 210 10.73 7.47 -15.05
CA ARG A 210 11.80 7.67 -14.04
C ARG A 210 11.39 7.11 -12.67
N ILE A 211 10.14 7.26 -12.25
CA ILE A 211 9.64 6.68 -11.01
C ILE A 211 9.71 5.16 -11.10
N ARG A 212 9.13 4.56 -12.14
CA ARG A 212 9.10 3.08 -12.34
C ARG A 212 10.48 2.45 -12.42
N ASN A 213 11.47 3.19 -12.93
CA ASN A 213 12.85 2.73 -13.09
C ASN A 213 13.79 3.44 -12.11
N ALA A 214 13.33 3.64 -10.88
CA ALA A 214 14.14 4.24 -9.82
C ALA A 214 15.45 3.47 -9.63
N ARG A 215 16.53 4.22 -9.41
CA ARG A 215 17.85 3.60 -9.20
C ARG A 215 17.91 2.89 -7.86
N LEU A 216 18.42 1.67 -7.88
CA LEU A 216 18.57 0.83 -6.70
C LEU A 216 19.99 0.96 -6.13
N PRO A 217 20.16 1.02 -4.80
CA PRO A 217 21.49 1.06 -4.17
C PRO A 217 22.17 -0.32 -4.24
N GLN A 218 23.49 -0.35 -4.08
CA GLN A 218 24.25 -1.60 -4.07
C GLN A 218 23.72 -2.61 -3.04
N SER A 219 23.33 -2.14 -1.85
CA SER A 219 22.78 -2.98 -0.77
C SER A 219 21.50 -3.75 -1.19
N TYR A 220 20.72 -3.21 -2.14
CA TYR A 220 19.61 -3.94 -2.72
C TYR A 220 20.08 -5.19 -3.46
N PHE A 221 21.06 -5.04 -4.35
CA PHE A 221 21.60 -6.16 -5.13
C PHE A 221 22.28 -7.21 -4.24
N GLU A 222 22.99 -6.77 -3.21
CA GLU A 222 23.61 -7.66 -2.22
C GLU A 222 22.54 -8.47 -1.46
N CYS A 223 21.44 -7.82 -1.03
CA CYS A 223 20.31 -8.48 -0.41
C CYS A 223 19.65 -9.50 -1.33
N MET A 224 19.40 -9.14 -2.60
CA MET A 224 18.82 -10.05 -3.60
C MET A 224 19.72 -11.25 -3.87
N VAL A 225 21.02 -11.06 -4.01
CA VAL A 225 21.98 -12.17 -4.15
C VAL A 225 21.95 -13.09 -2.94
N GLN A 226 21.98 -12.53 -1.71
CA GLN A 226 21.88 -13.31 -0.48
C GLN A 226 20.56 -14.08 -0.42
N ALA A 227 19.45 -13.45 -0.77
CA ALA A 227 18.14 -14.08 -0.79
C ALA A 227 18.09 -15.28 -1.75
N LEU A 228 18.58 -15.11 -2.98
CA LEU A 228 18.60 -16.19 -3.97
C LEU A 228 19.51 -17.37 -3.54
N GLN A 229 20.69 -17.07 -2.98
CA GLN A 229 21.62 -18.09 -2.50
C GLN A 229 21.10 -18.86 -1.29
N ASN A 230 20.25 -18.22 -0.45
CA ASN A 230 19.68 -18.81 0.75
C ASN A 230 18.20 -19.20 0.55
N SER A 231 17.76 -19.35 -0.68
CA SER A 231 16.45 -19.87 -1.02
C SER A 231 16.46 -21.39 -1.12
N PHE A 232 15.46 -22.01 -0.47
CA PHE A 232 15.23 -23.44 -0.46
C PHE A 232 13.82 -23.76 -0.96
N ILE A 233 13.71 -24.77 -1.80
CA ILE A 233 12.47 -25.26 -2.37
C ILE A 233 12.07 -26.54 -1.64
N TYR A 234 10.81 -26.60 -1.22
CA TYR A 234 10.16 -27.71 -0.56
C TYR A 234 8.85 -27.97 -1.31
N ASP A 235 8.83 -28.95 -2.21
CA ASP A 235 7.70 -29.16 -3.09
C ASP A 235 7.27 -27.85 -3.79
N ARG A 236 6.08 -27.33 -3.54
CA ARG A 236 5.56 -26.07 -4.12
C ARG A 236 5.80 -24.81 -3.27
N LEU A 237 6.68 -24.89 -2.27
CA LEU A 237 7.05 -23.78 -1.39
C LEU A 237 8.51 -23.39 -1.60
N ILE A 238 8.78 -22.11 -1.87
CA ILE A 238 10.12 -21.54 -1.77
C ILE A 238 10.25 -20.68 -0.53
N VAL A 239 11.31 -20.91 0.26
CA VAL A 239 11.62 -20.12 1.46
C VAL A 239 13.00 -19.50 1.31
N SER A 240 13.07 -18.19 1.43
CA SER A 240 14.32 -17.41 1.42
C SER A 240 14.65 -16.88 2.81
N TRP A 241 15.92 -16.98 3.19
CA TRP A 241 16.42 -16.47 4.45
C TRP A 241 17.46 -15.38 4.23
N VAL A 242 17.19 -14.18 4.75
CA VAL A 242 18.09 -13.03 4.67
C VAL A 242 18.61 -12.71 6.07
N ASN A 243 19.94 -12.68 6.23
CA ASN A 243 20.54 -12.48 7.54
C ASN A 243 20.26 -11.08 8.08
N GLU A 244 20.34 -10.08 7.21
CA GLU A 244 20.09 -8.68 7.54
C GLU A 244 19.43 -8.01 6.35
N LEU A 245 18.28 -7.36 6.62
CA LEU A 245 17.57 -6.57 5.63
C LEU A 245 18.02 -5.11 5.76
N PRO A 246 18.52 -4.47 4.69
CA PRO A 246 18.78 -3.04 4.68
C PRO A 246 17.52 -2.20 4.95
N GLN A 247 16.37 -2.75 4.56
CA GLN A 247 15.03 -2.17 4.73
C GLN A 247 14.01 -3.30 4.85
N PRO A 248 12.98 -3.18 5.72
CA PRO A 248 12.03 -4.27 5.97
C PRO A 248 11.24 -4.68 4.73
N GLU A 249 10.97 -3.73 3.81
CA GLU A 249 10.21 -3.97 2.58
C GLU A 249 10.93 -4.88 1.58
N LEU A 250 12.26 -5.01 1.68
CA LEU A 250 13.00 -5.93 0.79
C LEU A 250 12.56 -7.38 0.96
N ALA A 251 12.04 -7.76 2.13
CA ALA A 251 11.43 -9.08 2.30
C ALA A 251 10.23 -9.28 1.35
N ALA A 252 9.45 -8.22 1.10
CA ALA A 252 8.33 -8.26 0.16
C ALA A 252 8.82 -8.28 -1.30
N GLU A 253 9.85 -7.50 -1.65
CA GLU A 253 10.40 -7.48 -3.00
C GLU A 253 11.06 -8.82 -3.37
N VAL A 254 11.72 -9.46 -2.42
CA VAL A 254 12.27 -10.82 -2.61
C VAL A 254 11.17 -11.81 -2.95
N VAL A 255 10.05 -11.83 -2.23
CA VAL A 255 8.97 -12.78 -2.51
C VAL A 255 8.19 -12.43 -3.77
N ASP A 256 8.06 -11.14 -4.13
CA ASP A 256 7.49 -10.69 -5.40
C ASP A 256 8.31 -11.21 -6.60
N PHE A 257 9.62 -11.35 -6.41
CA PHE A 257 10.49 -11.96 -7.41
C PHE A 257 10.39 -13.50 -7.39
N LEU A 258 10.46 -14.14 -6.21
CA LEU A 258 10.50 -15.60 -6.07
C LEU A 258 9.20 -16.29 -6.47
N ILE A 259 8.04 -15.67 -6.25
CA ILE A 259 6.73 -16.26 -6.63
C ILE A 259 6.58 -16.42 -8.15
N ARG A 260 7.43 -15.78 -8.95
CA ARG A 260 7.47 -15.91 -10.40
C ARG A 260 8.17 -17.19 -10.88
N PHE A 261 8.77 -17.94 -9.96
CA PHE A 261 9.33 -19.24 -10.27
C PHE A 261 8.19 -20.23 -10.54
N ASN A 262 8.20 -20.86 -11.70
CA ASN A 262 7.09 -21.64 -12.25
C ASN A 262 6.78 -22.96 -11.51
N GLU A 263 7.64 -23.38 -10.61
CA GLU A 263 7.49 -24.64 -9.87
C GLU A 263 6.90 -24.44 -8.46
N VAL A 264 6.59 -23.20 -8.05
CA VAL A 264 6.12 -22.91 -6.71
C VAL A 264 4.77 -22.18 -6.69
N ASP A 265 3.96 -22.50 -5.69
CA ASP A 265 2.70 -21.79 -5.42
C ASP A 265 2.83 -20.82 -4.23
N TRP A 266 3.88 -21.02 -3.42
CA TRP A 266 4.12 -20.21 -2.23
C TRP A 266 5.55 -19.72 -2.20
N ALA A 267 5.73 -18.43 -1.95
CA ALA A 267 7.02 -17.81 -1.68
C ALA A 267 7.01 -17.12 -0.32
N VAL A 268 8.00 -17.42 0.49
CA VAL A 268 8.21 -16.85 1.81
C VAL A 268 9.61 -16.29 1.89
N CYS A 269 9.75 -15.05 2.37
CA CYS A 269 11.02 -14.47 2.77
C CYS A 269 10.96 -14.10 4.25
N ALA A 270 12.01 -14.42 4.98
CA ALA A 270 12.21 -13.96 6.33
C ALA A 270 13.61 -13.38 6.48
N GLY A 271 13.70 -12.15 7.00
CA GLY A 271 14.96 -11.45 7.17
C GLY A 271 14.99 -10.63 8.46
N VAL A 272 16.18 -10.48 9.03
CA VAL A 272 16.37 -9.70 10.25
C VAL A 272 16.45 -8.23 9.90
N PHE A 273 15.63 -7.42 10.55
CA PHE A 273 15.69 -5.96 10.53
C PHE A 273 15.68 -5.44 11.97
N GLU A 274 16.76 -4.79 12.39
CA GLU A 274 16.96 -4.38 13.78
C GLU A 274 16.84 -5.56 14.77
N ASP A 275 15.89 -5.51 15.68
CA ASP A 275 15.59 -6.55 16.68
C ASP A 275 14.44 -7.49 16.26
N LYS A 276 13.98 -7.41 15.00
CA LYS A 276 12.82 -8.14 14.50
C LYS A 276 13.18 -9.05 13.34
N LEU A 277 12.47 -10.15 13.24
CA LEU A 277 12.39 -10.94 12.03
C LEU A 277 11.16 -10.48 11.24
N VAL A 278 11.39 -9.90 10.08
CA VAL A 278 10.35 -9.48 9.13
C VAL A 278 10.03 -10.64 8.20
N LEU A 279 8.75 -10.94 8.04
CA LEU A 279 8.26 -11.98 7.15
C LEU A 279 7.41 -11.38 6.04
N SER A 280 7.57 -11.91 4.84
CA SER A 280 6.68 -11.63 3.72
C SER A 280 6.30 -12.91 3.01
N VAL A 281 5.07 -12.97 2.52
CA VAL A 281 4.50 -14.15 1.85
C VAL A 281 3.77 -13.72 0.59
N ARG A 282 3.90 -14.55 -0.45
CA ARG A 282 3.07 -14.50 -1.65
C ARG A 282 2.55 -15.89 -2.00
N ALA A 283 1.35 -15.92 -2.56
CA ALA A 283 0.74 -17.13 -3.12
C ALA A 283 0.28 -16.89 -4.55
N SER A 284 0.37 -17.90 -5.40
CA SER A 284 -0.06 -17.85 -6.79
C SER A 284 -1.57 -18.01 -6.94
N GLU A 285 -2.18 -18.86 -6.11
CA GLU A 285 -3.60 -19.17 -6.15
C GLU A 285 -4.48 -18.04 -5.61
N PRO A 286 -5.64 -17.74 -6.24
CA PRO A 286 -6.54 -16.68 -5.81
C PRO A 286 -7.04 -16.81 -4.37
N ASP A 287 -7.43 -18.03 -3.98
CA ASP A 287 -8.06 -18.32 -2.68
C ASP A 287 -7.09 -18.91 -1.66
N ALA A 288 -5.81 -18.56 -1.76
CA ALA A 288 -4.74 -19.17 -0.96
C ALA A 288 -4.80 -18.83 0.54
N GLN A 289 -5.52 -17.76 0.92
CA GLN A 289 -5.65 -17.28 2.32
C GLN A 289 -4.28 -17.05 2.99
N ALA A 290 -3.38 -16.38 2.29
CA ALA A 290 -2.00 -16.15 2.74
C ALA A 290 -1.94 -15.46 4.12
N GLY A 291 -2.88 -14.55 4.41
CA GLY A 291 -3.01 -13.90 5.70
C GLY A 291 -3.26 -14.89 6.84
N GLU A 292 -4.24 -15.78 6.71
CA GLU A 292 -4.56 -16.82 7.71
C GLU A 292 -3.43 -17.82 7.85
N MET A 293 -2.85 -18.23 6.71
CA MET A 293 -1.70 -19.13 6.70
C MET A 293 -0.57 -18.56 7.54
N LEU A 294 -0.19 -17.31 7.30
CA LEU A 294 0.91 -16.68 8.04
C LEU A 294 0.56 -16.45 9.51
N GLN A 295 -0.67 -16.08 9.85
CA GLN A 295 -1.13 -15.99 11.24
C GLN A 295 -0.99 -17.33 11.99
N ARG A 296 -1.32 -18.44 11.35
CA ARG A 296 -1.14 -19.79 11.91
C ARG A 296 0.33 -20.16 12.11
N VAL A 297 1.20 -19.76 11.17
CA VAL A 297 2.65 -19.99 11.23
C VAL A 297 3.28 -19.17 12.36
N VAL A 298 3.00 -17.88 12.39
CA VAL A 298 3.56 -16.96 13.40
C VAL A 298 2.97 -17.25 14.78
N GLY A 299 1.65 -17.41 14.88
CA GLY A 299 0.96 -17.75 16.12
C GLY A 299 1.28 -16.75 17.24
N LYS A 300 1.75 -17.27 18.37
CA LYS A 300 2.11 -16.46 19.56
C LYS A 300 3.51 -15.86 19.49
N LEU A 301 4.29 -16.10 18.45
CA LEU A 301 5.66 -15.59 18.31
C LEU A 301 5.69 -14.10 17.94
N GLY A 302 4.63 -13.59 17.29
CA GLY A 302 4.60 -12.24 16.80
C GLY A 302 3.25 -11.83 16.26
N ARG A 303 3.26 -10.93 15.29
CA ARG A 303 2.05 -10.44 14.62
C ARG A 303 2.14 -10.76 13.12
N ALA A 304 1.01 -11.13 12.54
CA ALA A 304 0.91 -11.39 11.10
C ALA A 304 -0.50 -11.03 10.61
N GLY A 305 -0.58 -10.65 9.35
CA GLY A 305 -1.83 -10.35 8.67
C GLY A 305 -1.63 -10.26 7.16
N GLY A 306 -2.71 -10.10 6.44
CA GLY A 306 -2.69 -10.01 4.99
C GLY A 306 -4.02 -10.41 4.38
N HIS A 307 -4.00 -10.55 3.07
CA HIS A 307 -5.13 -10.93 2.24
C HIS A 307 -4.88 -12.31 1.60
N ASP A 308 -5.69 -12.65 0.62
CA ASP A 308 -5.68 -13.99 0.00
C ASP A 308 -4.31 -14.41 -0.56
N ARG A 309 -3.61 -13.49 -1.24
CA ARG A 309 -2.34 -13.79 -1.92
C ARG A 309 -1.11 -13.14 -1.31
N ARG A 310 -1.28 -12.17 -0.41
CA ARG A 310 -0.20 -11.36 0.17
C ARG A 310 -0.33 -11.31 1.68
N ALA A 311 0.74 -11.63 2.38
CA ALA A 311 0.78 -11.51 3.83
C ALA A 311 2.14 -11.00 4.29
N GLY A 312 2.12 -10.34 5.44
CA GLY A 312 3.30 -9.87 6.14
C GLY A 312 3.22 -10.15 7.64
N GLY A 313 4.36 -10.20 8.28
CA GLY A 313 4.41 -10.40 9.73
C GLY A 313 5.74 -9.99 10.32
N THR A 314 5.74 -9.83 11.64
CA THR A 314 6.94 -9.51 12.41
C THR A 314 7.01 -10.35 13.69
N ILE A 315 8.20 -10.78 14.02
CA ILE A 315 8.51 -11.52 15.26
C ILE A 315 9.64 -10.78 15.96
N LEU A 316 9.42 -10.34 17.20
CA LEU A 316 10.48 -9.76 18.02
C LEU A 316 11.48 -10.87 18.40
N LEU A 317 12.74 -10.64 18.09
CA LEU A 317 13.80 -11.60 18.42
C LEU A 317 14.36 -11.30 19.82
N PRO A 318 14.43 -12.29 20.71
CA PRO A 318 15.06 -12.09 22.03
C PRO A 318 16.57 -11.84 21.90
N SER A 319 17.17 -12.24 20.77
CA SER A 319 18.57 -12.02 20.42
C SER A 319 18.75 -12.14 18.90
N THR A 320 19.61 -11.32 18.32
CA THR A 320 19.99 -11.34 16.90
C THR A 320 21.27 -12.14 16.64
N THR A 321 21.74 -12.94 17.61
CA THR A 321 22.88 -13.85 17.37
C THR A 321 22.52 -14.90 16.31
N ALA A 322 23.52 -15.33 15.54
CA ALA A 322 23.33 -16.30 14.46
C ALA A 322 22.58 -17.57 14.95
N THR A 323 22.95 -18.09 16.12
CA THR A 323 22.30 -19.28 16.72
C THR A 323 20.82 -19.04 17.03
N ALA A 324 20.46 -17.85 17.57
CA ALA A 324 19.06 -17.54 17.89
C ALA A 324 18.23 -17.39 16.61
N VAL A 325 18.80 -16.73 15.59
CA VAL A 325 18.16 -16.55 14.28
C VAL A 325 17.97 -17.90 13.58
N GLU A 326 18.99 -18.75 13.55
CA GLU A 326 18.90 -20.10 12.96
C GLU A 326 17.85 -20.98 13.67
N ALA A 327 17.78 -20.91 14.99
CA ALA A 327 16.75 -21.62 15.76
C ALA A 327 15.32 -21.16 15.37
N MET A 328 15.11 -19.84 15.22
CA MET A 328 13.84 -19.27 14.78
C MET A 328 13.51 -19.65 13.32
N GLN A 329 14.49 -19.60 12.43
CA GLN A 329 14.33 -20.07 11.05
C GLN A 329 13.92 -21.55 10.98
N GLY A 330 14.56 -22.39 11.80
CA GLY A 330 14.21 -23.81 11.92
C GLY A 330 12.78 -24.04 12.41
N GLU A 331 12.34 -23.26 13.40
CA GLU A 331 10.98 -23.32 13.93
C GLU A 331 9.95 -22.85 12.88
N LEU A 332 10.20 -21.72 12.21
CA LEU A 332 9.31 -21.21 11.17
C LEU A 332 9.20 -22.16 9.98
N ARG A 333 10.33 -22.72 9.54
CA ARG A 333 10.33 -23.74 8.47
C ARG A 333 9.43 -24.92 8.84
N ARG A 334 9.60 -25.46 10.04
CA ARG A 334 8.79 -26.60 10.51
C ARG A 334 7.29 -26.26 10.52
N ARG A 335 6.94 -25.05 10.98
CA ARG A 335 5.55 -24.59 11.00
C ARG A 335 4.98 -24.37 9.60
N LEU A 336 5.77 -23.76 8.68
CA LEU A 336 5.38 -23.57 7.28
C LEU A 336 5.06 -24.92 6.62
N LEU A 337 5.97 -25.89 6.69
CA LEU A 337 5.76 -27.22 6.11
C LEU A 337 4.52 -27.89 6.68
N LYS A 338 4.32 -27.79 8.01
CA LYS A 338 3.13 -28.37 8.66
C LYS A 338 1.83 -27.69 8.23
N VAL A 339 1.79 -26.36 8.14
CA VAL A 339 0.57 -25.59 7.80
C VAL A 339 0.19 -25.78 6.34
N LEU A 340 1.20 -25.89 5.46
CA LEU A 340 1.00 -26.13 4.03
C LEU A 340 0.89 -27.63 3.66
N HIS A 341 0.93 -28.53 4.65
CA HIS A 341 0.84 -29.98 4.43
C HIS A 341 1.92 -30.52 3.48
N ILE A 342 3.15 -30.01 3.62
CA ILE A 342 4.30 -30.45 2.83
C ILE A 342 5.09 -31.50 3.61
N ASP A 343 5.16 -32.73 3.06
CA ASP A 343 5.85 -33.85 3.69
C ASP A 343 7.36 -33.83 3.43
N GLU A 344 7.81 -33.11 2.42
CA GLU A 344 9.22 -32.98 2.08
C GLU A 344 9.97 -32.14 3.13
N CYS A 345 10.75 -32.80 3.97
CA CYS A 345 11.54 -32.12 5.02
C CYS A 345 12.96 -31.72 4.56
N ARG A 346 13.44 -32.22 3.41
CA ARG A 346 14.74 -31.90 2.81
C ARG A 346 14.54 -31.03 1.59
N GLY A 347 14.55 -29.70 1.79
CA GLY A 347 14.54 -28.76 0.67
C GLY A 347 15.84 -28.79 -0.12
N HIS A 348 15.73 -28.54 -1.41
CA HIS A 348 16.89 -28.33 -2.27
C HIS A 348 17.09 -26.81 -2.51
N ARG A 349 18.32 -26.40 -2.76
CA ARG A 349 18.62 -24.98 -3.00
C ARG A 349 18.14 -24.55 -4.38
N LEU A 350 17.58 -23.34 -4.46
CA LEU A 350 17.25 -22.71 -5.75
C LEU A 350 18.53 -22.57 -6.62
N VAL A 351 19.63 -22.10 -6.02
CA VAL A 351 20.94 -21.98 -6.68
C VAL A 351 21.92 -22.99 -6.07
N PRO A 352 22.30 -24.06 -6.79
CA PRO A 352 23.22 -25.06 -6.29
C PRO A 352 24.62 -24.50 -5.99
N ARG A 353 25.20 -24.84 -4.85
CA ARG A 353 26.54 -24.36 -4.45
C ARG A 353 27.65 -24.70 -5.47
N ARG A 354 27.51 -25.77 -6.22
CA ARG A 354 28.52 -26.19 -7.23
C ARG A 354 28.67 -25.17 -8.35
N GLU A 355 27.60 -24.54 -8.79
CA GLU A 355 27.64 -23.52 -9.85
C GLU A 355 28.29 -22.23 -9.38
N LEU A 356 28.10 -21.86 -8.09
CA LEU A 356 28.75 -20.68 -7.51
C LEU A 356 30.26 -20.85 -7.38
N LEU A 357 30.75 -22.06 -7.05
CA LEU A 357 32.18 -22.35 -6.93
C LEU A 357 32.90 -22.47 -8.28
N HIS A 358 32.18 -22.94 -9.29
CA HIS A 358 32.74 -23.07 -10.66
C HIS A 358 33.02 -21.71 -11.29
N ASN A 359 32.13 -20.72 -11.04
CA ASN A 359 32.26 -19.36 -11.54
C ASN A 359 33.29 -18.52 -10.78
N LEU A 360 33.71 -18.95 -9.56
CA LEU A 360 34.77 -18.29 -8.79
C LEU A 360 36.19 -18.81 -9.14
N GLN A 361 36.28 -19.90 -9.90
CA GLN A 361 37.54 -20.50 -10.33
C GLN A 361 37.84 -20.27 -11.81
N ALA A 362 36.96 -19.61 -12.55
CA ALA A 362 37.12 -19.18 -13.92
C ALA A 362 37.46 -17.66 -13.99
#